data_a1608b2ffaa764d108faf15dd20f69f3
#
_entry.id   a1608b2ffaa764d108faf15dd20f69f3
#
_cell.length_a   1.000
_cell.length_b   1.000
_cell.length_c   1.000
_cell.angle_alpha   90.00
_cell.angle_beta   90.00
_cell.angle_gamma   90.00
#
_symmetry.space_group_name_H-M   'P 1'
#
loop_
_entity.id
_entity.type
_entity.pdbx_description
1 polymer ?
#
loop_
_entity_poly.entity_id
_entity_poly.type
_entity_poly.pdbx_seq_one_letter_code
_entity_poly.pdbx_strand_id
1 'polypeptide(L)'
;MKKSMWAWAKLLIGAGILVALFLQLGTQSFVDGLRVITVGEIFAALGIGLATTVLSAWRWCLVARRLGLRLSLPRAVLDYYRALFLNSVLPAGVLGDVQRAVEHGRQEGDLGRGVRAVVLERIAGQAVIIVAGVAVLLAVPSLGLPRDIILVILGVLAVIAVAFVAAKRWVRDNTGLSRTIADIRAGLLARNAWPGITLLSAAALAGHIALFVVAAHAVGSTAPIAQLVPLMVLSLLAMGLPVNIGGWGPREGVAAVVFGAAGLGAAQGLTTAVVYGVLALVASLPGAGVLILRAPVLRRLEKAL
;
A
#
# COMPACT_ATOMS: atom_id res chain seq x y z
N MET A 1 -27.47 1.01 -5.95
CA MET A 1 -27.07 0.15 -7.06
C MET A 1 -25.72 0.52 -7.70
N LYS A 2 -25.44 1.77 -8.07
CA LYS A 2 -24.15 2.17 -8.73
C LYS A 2 -22.88 1.89 -7.90
N LYS A 3 -22.89 2.01 -6.57
CA LYS A 3 -21.72 1.75 -5.70
C LYS A 3 -21.33 0.27 -5.64
N SER A 4 -22.31 -0.64 -5.69
CA SER A 4 -22.05 -2.09 -5.72
C SER A 4 -21.44 -2.52 -7.06
N MET A 5 -21.96 -2.01 -8.18
CA MET A 5 -21.46 -2.32 -9.53
C MET A 5 -19.99 -1.93 -9.72
N TRP A 6 -19.54 -0.79 -9.16
CA TRP A 6 -18.14 -0.36 -9.19
C TRP A 6 -17.22 -1.25 -8.34
N ALA A 7 -17.71 -1.76 -7.21
CA ALA A 7 -16.96 -2.69 -6.38
C ALA A 7 -16.74 -4.03 -7.11
N TRP A 8 -17.79 -4.57 -7.74
CA TRP A 8 -17.69 -5.78 -8.56
C TRP A 8 -16.80 -5.60 -9.78
N ALA A 9 -16.85 -4.46 -10.47
CA ALA A 9 -15.99 -4.16 -11.61
C ALA A 9 -14.50 -4.20 -11.21
N LYS A 10 -14.12 -3.60 -10.10
CA LYS A 10 -12.73 -3.63 -9.59
C LYS A 10 -12.26 -5.04 -9.24
N LEU A 11 -13.12 -5.82 -8.59
CA LEU A 11 -12.84 -7.22 -8.26
C LEU A 11 -12.66 -8.06 -9.53
N LEU A 12 -13.53 -7.87 -10.53
CA LEU A 12 -13.43 -8.59 -11.80
C LEU A 12 -12.17 -8.19 -12.58
N ILE A 13 -11.77 -6.92 -12.57
CA ILE A 13 -10.52 -6.48 -13.22
C ILE A 13 -9.30 -7.11 -12.52
N GLY A 14 -9.22 -7.03 -11.17
CA GLY A 14 -8.12 -7.63 -10.42
C GLY A 14 -8.05 -9.15 -10.59
N ALA A 15 -9.20 -9.85 -10.50
CA ALA A 15 -9.29 -11.27 -10.78
C ALA A 15 -8.92 -11.60 -12.24
N GLY A 16 -9.39 -10.79 -13.20
CA GLY A 16 -9.05 -10.95 -14.62
C GLY A 16 -7.56 -10.82 -14.88
N ILE A 17 -6.87 -9.86 -14.24
CA ILE A 17 -5.40 -9.74 -14.33
C ILE A 17 -4.73 -11.02 -13.80
N LEU A 18 -5.13 -11.51 -12.63
CA LEU A 18 -4.57 -12.73 -12.06
C LEU A 18 -4.83 -13.94 -12.97
N VAL A 19 -6.05 -14.10 -13.47
CA VAL A 19 -6.39 -15.19 -14.40
C VAL A 19 -5.58 -15.08 -15.69
N ALA A 20 -5.45 -13.88 -16.27
CA ALA A 20 -4.62 -13.67 -17.46
C ALA A 20 -3.14 -14.03 -17.21
N LEU A 21 -2.60 -13.65 -16.06
CA LEU A 21 -1.24 -14.02 -15.67
C LEU A 21 -1.09 -15.54 -15.47
N PHE A 22 -2.08 -16.20 -14.87
CA PHE A 22 -2.10 -17.66 -14.74
C PHE A 22 -2.13 -18.36 -16.10
N LEU A 23 -2.94 -17.85 -17.04
CA LEU A 23 -3.06 -18.44 -18.38
C LEU A 23 -1.81 -18.21 -19.23
N GLN A 24 -1.17 -17.03 -19.12
CA GLN A 24 0.00 -16.66 -19.93
C GLN A 24 1.32 -17.21 -19.37
N LEU A 25 1.51 -17.20 -18.06
CA LEU A 25 2.77 -17.54 -17.41
C LEU A 25 2.73 -18.90 -16.69
N GLY A 26 1.55 -19.53 -16.65
CA GLY A 26 1.34 -20.84 -16.02
C GLY A 26 1.21 -20.78 -14.50
N THR A 27 0.62 -21.83 -13.92
CA THR A 27 0.50 -21.99 -12.47
C THR A 27 1.83 -22.28 -11.79
N GLN A 28 2.83 -22.75 -12.56
CA GLN A 28 4.13 -23.15 -12.04
C GLN A 28 4.84 -22.02 -11.32
N SER A 29 4.86 -20.79 -11.89
CA SER A 29 5.47 -19.61 -11.26
C SER A 29 4.91 -19.29 -9.87
N PHE A 30 3.62 -19.56 -9.63
CA PHE A 30 2.98 -19.38 -8.33
C PHE A 30 3.40 -20.49 -7.35
N VAL A 31 3.37 -21.74 -7.80
CA VAL A 31 3.74 -22.91 -6.97
C VAL A 31 5.23 -22.84 -6.59
N ASP A 32 6.08 -22.51 -7.55
CA ASP A 32 7.53 -22.39 -7.31
C ASP A 32 7.81 -21.24 -6.33
N GLY A 33 7.10 -20.12 -6.46
CA GLY A 33 7.19 -19.00 -5.53
C GLY A 33 6.84 -19.38 -4.07
N LEU A 34 5.91 -20.30 -3.87
CA LEU A 34 5.57 -20.78 -2.52
C LEU A 34 6.62 -21.74 -1.95
N ARG A 35 7.23 -22.56 -2.81
CA ARG A 35 8.21 -23.58 -2.40
C ARG A 35 9.57 -23.02 -1.97
N VAL A 36 9.95 -21.84 -2.46
CA VAL A 36 11.24 -21.22 -2.16
C VAL A 36 11.26 -20.44 -0.84
N ILE A 37 10.11 -20.25 -0.18
CA ILE A 37 10.04 -19.51 1.08
C ILE A 37 10.57 -20.41 2.21
N THR A 38 11.67 -20.02 2.80
CA THR A 38 12.27 -20.67 3.97
C THR A 38 11.91 -19.95 5.27
N VAL A 39 12.31 -20.54 6.39
CA VAL A 39 12.13 -19.95 7.72
C VAL A 39 12.85 -18.59 7.84
N GLY A 40 13.99 -18.43 7.15
CA GLY A 40 14.76 -17.17 7.13
C GLY A 40 13.96 -16.02 6.55
N GLU A 41 13.31 -16.22 5.39
CA GLU A 41 12.47 -15.19 4.75
C GLU A 41 11.24 -14.87 5.60
N ILE A 42 10.66 -15.84 6.32
CA ILE A 42 9.56 -15.61 7.25
C ILE A 42 9.99 -14.68 8.38
N PHE A 43 11.13 -14.93 9.03
CA PHE A 43 11.64 -14.04 10.08
C PHE A 43 12.02 -12.65 9.54
N ALA A 44 12.63 -12.59 8.36
CA ALA A 44 12.91 -11.32 7.68
C ALA A 44 11.62 -10.54 7.40
N ALA A 45 10.57 -11.22 6.91
CA ALA A 45 9.26 -10.60 6.66
C ALA A 45 8.61 -10.07 7.94
N LEU A 46 8.65 -10.82 9.04
CA LEU A 46 8.13 -10.38 10.33
C LEU A 46 8.91 -9.18 10.87
N GLY A 47 10.24 -9.19 10.81
CA GLY A 47 11.10 -8.09 11.27
C GLY A 47 10.94 -6.82 10.45
N ILE A 48 11.00 -6.92 9.11
CA ILE A 48 10.78 -5.79 8.20
C ILE A 48 9.33 -5.29 8.32
N GLY A 49 8.36 -6.21 8.42
CA GLY A 49 6.95 -5.89 8.60
C GLY A 49 6.68 -5.14 9.91
N LEU A 50 7.34 -5.52 11.00
CA LEU A 50 7.27 -4.79 12.27
C LEU A 50 7.83 -3.37 12.10
N ALA A 51 9.01 -3.22 11.52
CA ALA A 51 9.63 -1.92 11.30
C ALA A 51 8.75 -1.01 10.44
N THR A 52 8.27 -1.49 9.29
CA THR A 52 7.41 -0.72 8.38
C THR A 52 6.06 -0.36 9.01
N THR A 53 5.49 -1.27 9.83
CA THR A 53 4.25 -1.01 10.57
C THR A 53 4.45 0.06 11.62
N VAL A 54 5.53 0.01 12.40
CA VAL A 54 5.86 1.03 13.41
C VAL A 54 6.09 2.39 12.75
N LEU A 55 6.85 2.46 11.66
CA LEU A 55 7.10 3.70 10.92
C LEU A 55 5.79 4.30 10.38
N SER A 56 4.92 3.47 9.81
CA SER A 56 3.62 3.90 9.27
C SER A 56 2.65 4.33 10.38
N ALA A 57 2.62 3.61 11.51
CA ALA A 57 1.83 3.97 12.67
C ALA A 57 2.33 5.29 13.29
N TRP A 58 3.65 5.50 13.35
CA TRP A 58 4.23 6.76 13.82
C TRP A 58 3.85 7.93 12.91
N ARG A 59 3.92 7.74 11.59
CA ARG A 59 3.42 8.72 10.62
C ARG A 59 1.95 9.06 10.88
N TRP A 60 1.09 8.05 11.13
CA TRP A 60 -0.30 8.29 11.49
C TRP A 60 -0.45 9.09 12.79
N CYS A 61 0.33 8.79 13.83
CA CYS A 61 0.36 9.58 15.06
C CYS A 61 0.74 11.05 14.81
N LEU A 62 1.73 11.32 13.93
CA LEU A 62 2.11 12.68 13.58
C LEU A 62 0.95 13.43 12.91
N VAL A 63 0.30 12.82 11.92
CA VAL A 63 -0.85 13.42 11.21
C VAL A 63 -2.02 13.63 12.17
N ALA A 64 -2.39 12.63 12.96
CA ALA A 64 -3.48 12.70 13.93
C ALA A 64 -3.28 13.84 14.94
N ARG A 65 -2.06 13.96 15.50
CA ARG A 65 -1.69 15.03 16.43
C ARG A 65 -1.85 16.42 15.82
N ARG A 66 -1.53 16.60 14.53
CA ARG A 66 -1.73 17.86 13.81
C ARG A 66 -3.18 18.22 13.59
N LEU A 67 -4.07 17.23 13.57
CA LEU A 67 -5.51 17.43 13.51
C LEU A 67 -6.16 17.57 14.89
N GLY A 68 -5.34 17.63 15.96
CA GLY A 68 -5.82 17.76 17.34
C GLY A 68 -6.37 16.47 17.93
N LEU A 69 -6.07 15.31 17.32
CA LEU A 69 -6.46 13.99 17.83
C LEU A 69 -5.34 13.38 18.68
N ARG A 70 -5.71 12.68 19.75
CA ARG A 70 -4.77 11.96 20.60
C ARG A 70 -4.63 10.51 20.13
N LEU A 71 -3.42 10.09 19.84
CA LEU A 71 -3.13 8.72 19.41
C LEU A 71 -1.75 8.31 19.95
N SER A 72 -1.73 7.33 20.84
CA SER A 72 -0.48 6.76 21.35
C SER A 72 0.12 5.78 20.33
N LEU A 73 1.45 5.74 20.22
CA LEU A 73 2.13 4.88 19.26
C LEU A 73 1.83 3.38 19.45
N PRO A 74 1.84 2.81 20.67
CA PRO A 74 1.52 1.40 20.86
C PRO A 74 0.12 1.05 20.34
N ARG A 75 -0.86 1.92 20.59
CA ARG A 75 -2.21 1.73 20.08
C ARG A 75 -2.27 1.85 18.56
N ALA A 76 -1.61 2.86 17.99
CA ALA A 76 -1.53 3.05 16.55
C ALA A 76 -0.92 1.81 15.85
N VAL A 77 0.13 1.20 16.43
CA VAL A 77 0.75 -0.02 15.90
C VAL A 77 -0.24 -1.18 15.89
N LEU A 78 -0.96 -1.41 16.99
CA LEU A 78 -1.97 -2.49 17.05
C LEU A 78 -3.11 -2.28 16.04
N ASP A 79 -3.62 -1.06 15.94
CA ASP A 79 -4.69 -0.71 15.01
C ASP A 79 -4.20 -0.78 13.55
N TYR A 80 -2.93 -0.43 13.31
CA TYR A 80 -2.31 -0.54 12.00
C TYR A 80 -2.11 -2.00 11.56
N TYR A 81 -1.63 -2.87 12.45
CA TYR A 81 -1.52 -4.31 12.18
C TYR A 81 -2.87 -4.93 11.84
N ARG A 82 -3.90 -4.61 12.63
CA ARG A 82 -5.25 -5.07 12.34
C ARG A 82 -5.73 -4.60 10.97
N ALA A 83 -5.49 -3.32 10.63
CA ALA A 83 -5.87 -2.78 9.32
C ALA A 83 -5.10 -3.45 8.17
N LEU A 84 -3.80 -3.69 8.32
CA LEU A 84 -2.98 -4.39 7.32
C LEU A 84 -3.51 -5.80 7.06
N PHE A 85 -3.78 -6.57 8.11
CA PHE A 85 -4.32 -7.92 7.97
C PHE A 85 -5.69 -7.91 7.27
N LEU A 86 -6.61 -7.05 7.69
CA LEU A 86 -7.92 -6.93 7.05
C LEU A 86 -7.81 -6.49 5.59
N ASN A 87 -6.91 -5.57 5.28
CA ASN A 87 -6.68 -5.12 3.90
C ASN A 87 -6.08 -6.23 3.02
N SER A 88 -5.31 -7.17 3.61
CA SER A 88 -4.71 -8.28 2.87
C SER A 88 -5.68 -9.42 2.58
N VAL A 89 -6.67 -9.65 3.46
CA VAL A 89 -7.59 -10.79 3.34
C VAL A 89 -8.98 -10.42 2.83
N LEU A 90 -9.37 -9.13 2.96
CA LEU A 90 -10.68 -8.67 2.50
C LEU A 90 -10.61 -8.07 1.10
N PRO A 91 -11.64 -8.29 0.27
CA PRO A 91 -11.73 -7.64 -1.02
C PRO A 91 -11.76 -6.12 -0.87
N ALA A 92 -11.25 -5.40 -1.86
CA ALA A 92 -11.07 -3.95 -1.92
C ALA A 92 -9.85 -3.38 -1.17
N GLY A 93 -9.13 -4.14 -0.32
CA GLY A 93 -7.84 -3.73 0.24
C GLY A 93 -7.82 -2.45 1.10
N VAL A 94 -8.98 -1.96 1.53
CA VAL A 94 -9.12 -0.69 2.26
C VAL A 94 -10.03 -0.77 3.49
N LEU A 95 -10.68 -1.91 3.72
CA LEU A 95 -11.66 -2.05 4.80
C LEU A 95 -11.04 -1.92 6.19
N GLY A 96 -9.81 -2.37 6.36
CA GLY A 96 -9.05 -2.18 7.58
C GLY A 96 -8.77 -0.68 7.87
N ASP A 97 -8.48 0.11 6.83
CA ASP A 97 -8.29 1.56 6.98
C ASP A 97 -9.59 2.27 7.34
N VAL A 98 -10.70 1.86 6.74
CA VAL A 98 -12.03 2.39 7.10
C VAL A 98 -12.33 2.09 8.57
N GLN A 99 -12.07 0.86 9.01
CA GLN A 99 -12.31 0.47 10.40
C GLN A 99 -11.48 1.30 11.38
N ARG A 100 -10.14 1.44 11.15
CA ARG A 100 -9.30 2.24 12.05
C ARG A 100 -9.67 3.73 12.05
N ALA A 101 -10.11 4.27 10.91
CA ALA A 101 -10.56 5.65 10.79
C ALA A 101 -11.82 5.92 11.61
N VAL A 102 -12.82 5.04 11.50
CA VAL A 102 -14.10 5.12 12.22
C VAL A 102 -13.87 4.92 13.73
N GLU A 103 -13.11 3.90 14.11
CA GLU A 103 -12.87 3.60 15.51
C GLU A 103 -12.11 4.73 16.22
N HIS A 104 -11.03 5.23 15.61
CA HIS A 104 -10.29 6.36 16.16
C HIS A 104 -11.14 7.63 16.25
N GLY A 105 -11.90 7.96 15.18
CA GLY A 105 -12.76 9.13 15.18
C GLY A 105 -13.89 9.07 16.21
N ARG A 106 -14.50 7.89 16.42
CA ARG A 106 -15.51 7.70 17.48
C ARG A 106 -14.94 7.90 18.88
N GLN A 107 -13.74 7.41 19.13
CA GLN A 107 -13.10 7.51 20.46
C GLN A 107 -12.69 8.95 20.80
N GLU A 108 -12.29 9.73 19.81
CA GLU A 108 -11.92 11.13 19.96
C GLU A 108 -13.13 12.08 19.83
N GLY A 109 -14.36 11.55 19.60
CA GLY A 109 -15.58 12.34 19.47
C GLY A 109 -15.70 13.13 18.16
N ASP A 110 -14.79 12.90 17.17
CA ASP A 110 -14.82 13.55 15.86
C ASP A 110 -14.49 12.55 14.74
N LEU A 111 -15.56 11.91 14.25
CA LEU A 111 -15.46 10.94 13.16
C LEU A 111 -14.83 11.55 11.90
N GLY A 112 -15.16 12.81 11.60
CA GLY A 112 -14.65 13.51 10.41
C GLY A 112 -13.12 13.70 10.48
N ARG A 113 -12.58 14.10 11.62
CA ARG A 113 -11.13 14.21 11.82
C ARG A 113 -10.44 12.85 11.81
N GLY A 114 -11.04 11.82 12.40
CA GLY A 114 -10.52 10.45 12.37
C GLY A 114 -10.34 9.95 10.93
N VAL A 115 -11.36 10.14 10.09
CA VAL A 115 -11.31 9.77 8.66
C VAL A 115 -10.23 10.59 7.93
N ARG A 116 -10.19 11.91 8.14
CA ARG A 116 -9.18 12.78 7.50
C ARG A 116 -7.76 12.39 7.91
N ALA A 117 -7.54 12.04 9.18
CA ALA A 117 -6.21 11.61 9.65
C ALA A 117 -5.70 10.37 8.89
N VAL A 118 -6.55 9.37 8.69
CA VAL A 118 -6.18 8.15 7.95
C VAL A 118 -6.01 8.44 6.45
N VAL A 119 -6.88 9.23 5.85
CA VAL A 119 -6.77 9.60 4.43
C VAL A 119 -5.49 10.39 4.16
N LEU A 120 -5.16 11.39 4.98
CA LEU A 120 -3.96 12.20 4.83
C LEU A 120 -2.69 11.37 5.04
N GLU A 121 -2.70 10.45 6.00
CA GLU A 121 -1.60 9.51 6.23
C GLU A 121 -1.36 8.64 4.98
N ARG A 122 -2.42 8.12 4.36
CA ARG A 122 -2.34 7.34 3.12
C ARG A 122 -1.84 8.18 1.94
N ILE A 123 -2.34 9.40 1.78
CA ILE A 123 -1.87 10.34 0.74
C ILE A 123 -0.37 10.63 0.90
N ALA A 124 0.12 10.82 2.12
CA ALA A 124 1.53 11.06 2.37
C ALA A 124 2.42 9.88 1.90
N GLY A 125 2.03 8.64 2.24
CA GLY A 125 2.74 7.45 1.77
C GLY A 125 2.70 7.32 0.24
N GLN A 126 1.53 7.56 -0.35
CA GLN A 126 1.33 7.46 -1.80
C GLN A 126 2.11 8.53 -2.56
N ALA A 127 2.22 9.76 -2.02
CA ALA A 127 3.01 10.82 -2.62
C ALA A 127 4.49 10.45 -2.73
N VAL A 128 5.07 9.83 -1.69
CA VAL A 128 6.48 9.42 -1.70
C VAL A 128 6.75 8.33 -2.75
N ILE A 129 5.89 7.32 -2.87
CA ILE A 129 6.08 6.27 -3.89
C ILE A 129 5.85 6.81 -5.31
N ILE A 130 4.93 7.75 -5.51
CA ILE A 130 4.75 8.43 -6.81
C ILE A 130 6.01 9.20 -7.17
N VAL A 131 6.56 9.99 -6.25
CA VAL A 131 7.81 10.75 -6.50
C VAL A 131 8.96 9.79 -6.80
N ALA A 132 9.10 8.69 -6.05
CA ALA A 132 10.11 7.67 -6.31
C ALA A 132 9.92 7.01 -7.68
N GLY A 133 8.69 6.66 -8.06
CA GLY A 133 8.38 6.08 -9.37
C GLY A 133 8.68 7.03 -10.54
N VAL A 134 8.32 8.30 -10.40
CA VAL A 134 8.67 9.34 -11.39
C VAL A 134 10.19 9.52 -11.49
N ALA A 135 10.90 9.57 -10.35
CA ALA A 135 12.35 9.68 -10.34
C ALA A 135 13.02 8.48 -11.04
N VAL A 136 12.52 7.26 -10.82
CA VAL A 136 12.98 6.05 -11.51
C VAL A 136 12.76 6.16 -13.03
N LEU A 137 11.58 6.57 -13.48
CA LEU A 137 11.28 6.71 -14.91
C LEU A 137 12.15 7.75 -15.59
N LEU A 138 12.51 8.82 -14.89
CA LEU A 138 13.37 9.89 -15.42
C LEU A 138 14.86 9.54 -15.37
N ALA A 139 15.30 8.82 -14.33
CA ALA A 139 16.72 8.52 -14.08
C ALA A 139 17.23 7.30 -14.86
N VAL A 140 16.34 6.38 -15.30
CA VAL A 140 16.72 5.11 -15.93
C VAL A 140 16.06 4.95 -17.31
N PRO A 141 16.40 5.81 -18.31
CA PRO A 141 15.93 5.63 -19.69
C PRO A 141 16.35 4.28 -20.28
N SER A 142 17.43 3.68 -19.75
CA SER A 142 18.02 2.40 -20.18
C SER A 142 17.27 1.16 -19.68
N LEU A 143 16.16 1.30 -18.94
CA LEU A 143 15.32 0.15 -18.56
C LEU A 143 14.71 -0.60 -19.74
N GLY A 144 14.90 -0.09 -20.98
CA GLY A 144 14.35 -0.72 -22.19
C GLY A 144 12.82 -0.83 -22.18
N LEU A 145 12.14 -0.08 -21.29
CA LEU A 145 10.69 -0.12 -21.21
C LEU A 145 10.09 0.32 -22.55
N PRO A 146 9.20 -0.45 -23.15
CA PRO A 146 8.45 -0.04 -24.33
C PRO A 146 7.78 1.33 -24.08
N ARG A 147 7.81 2.21 -25.09
CA ARG A 147 7.20 3.55 -24.97
C ARG A 147 5.76 3.50 -24.50
N ASP A 148 5.02 2.47 -24.94
CA ASP A 148 3.61 2.27 -24.58
C ASP A 148 3.45 2.08 -23.06
N ILE A 149 4.36 1.36 -22.42
CA ILE A 149 4.32 1.15 -20.95
C ILE A 149 4.62 2.46 -20.22
N ILE A 150 5.60 3.23 -20.68
CA ILE A 150 5.89 4.57 -20.12
C ILE A 150 4.66 5.47 -20.26
N LEU A 151 4.02 5.48 -21.44
CA LEU A 151 2.80 6.26 -21.69
C LEU A 151 1.63 5.79 -20.81
N VAL A 152 1.46 4.49 -20.60
CA VAL A 152 0.44 3.95 -19.68
C VAL A 152 0.70 4.40 -18.25
N ILE A 153 1.95 4.30 -17.77
CA ILE A 153 2.31 4.75 -16.40
C ILE A 153 2.08 6.26 -16.25
N LEU A 154 2.54 7.06 -17.21
CA LEU A 154 2.34 8.51 -17.22
C LEU A 154 0.85 8.86 -17.32
N GLY A 155 0.08 8.13 -18.13
CA GLY A 155 -1.37 8.28 -18.24
C GLY A 155 -2.08 8.00 -16.93
N VAL A 156 -1.71 6.93 -16.23
CA VAL A 156 -2.25 6.61 -14.89
C VAL A 156 -1.90 7.71 -13.89
N LEU A 157 -0.66 8.19 -13.88
CA LEU A 157 -0.23 9.29 -13.02
C LEU A 157 -0.98 10.57 -13.35
N ALA A 158 -1.20 10.87 -14.63
CA ALA A 158 -1.98 12.02 -15.08
C ALA A 158 -3.45 11.91 -14.65
N VAL A 159 -4.07 10.73 -14.76
CA VAL A 159 -5.45 10.48 -14.30
C VAL A 159 -5.55 10.68 -12.79
N ILE A 160 -4.58 10.18 -12.00
CA ILE A 160 -4.52 10.41 -10.55
C ILE A 160 -4.38 11.91 -10.24
N ALA A 161 -3.51 12.61 -10.95
CA ALA A 161 -3.33 14.06 -10.79
C ALA A 161 -4.58 14.86 -11.16
N VAL A 162 -5.23 14.52 -12.29
CA VAL A 162 -6.50 15.14 -12.73
C VAL A 162 -7.61 14.85 -11.74
N ALA A 163 -7.77 13.61 -11.27
CA ALA A 163 -8.74 13.25 -10.25
C ALA A 163 -8.52 14.03 -8.95
N PHE A 164 -7.25 14.22 -8.56
CA PHE A 164 -6.89 15.05 -7.40
C PHE A 164 -7.24 16.52 -7.60
N VAL A 165 -6.94 17.09 -8.79
CA VAL A 165 -7.29 18.49 -9.12
C VAL A 165 -8.80 18.67 -9.25
N ALA A 166 -9.51 17.73 -9.87
CA ALA A 166 -10.97 17.76 -9.99
C ALA A 166 -11.64 17.65 -8.62
N ALA A 167 -11.17 16.71 -7.76
CA ALA A 167 -11.59 16.63 -6.39
C ALA A 167 -11.37 17.97 -5.65
N LYS A 168 -10.20 18.59 -5.83
CA LYS A 168 -9.89 19.90 -5.24
C LYS A 168 -10.81 21.02 -5.74
N ARG A 169 -11.22 21.02 -7.01
CA ARG A 169 -12.16 22.00 -7.57
C ARG A 169 -13.60 21.77 -7.08
N TRP A 170 -14.10 20.54 -7.20
CA TRP A 170 -15.42 20.15 -6.73
C TRP A 170 -15.60 20.42 -5.22
N VAL A 171 -14.49 20.30 -4.50
CA VAL A 171 -14.33 20.48 -3.08
C VAL A 171 -14.35 21.98 -2.69
N ARG A 172 -13.90 22.91 -3.57
CA ARG A 172 -13.85 24.35 -3.29
C ARG A 172 -15.24 24.99 -3.16
N ASP A 173 -16.26 24.39 -3.74
CA ASP A 173 -17.61 24.95 -3.77
C ASP A 173 -18.49 24.54 -2.56
N ASN A 174 -17.94 23.76 -1.61
CA ASN A 174 -18.63 23.29 -0.41
C ASN A 174 -17.98 23.78 0.90
N THR A 175 -18.77 24.42 1.79
CA THR A 175 -18.31 25.01 3.06
C THR A 175 -17.68 24.02 4.07
N GLY A 176 -17.91 22.71 3.95
CA GLY A 176 -17.21 21.68 4.74
C GLY A 176 -15.75 21.50 4.37
N LEU A 177 -15.31 22.11 3.30
CA LEU A 177 -14.06 21.92 2.63
C LEU A 177 -12.98 22.92 3.00
N SER A 178 -13.32 24.11 3.40
CA SER A 178 -12.35 25.05 3.98
C SER A 178 -11.65 24.41 5.20
N ARG A 179 -12.40 23.61 5.97
CA ARG A 179 -11.86 22.80 7.07
C ARG A 179 -10.91 21.70 6.57
N THR A 180 -11.27 20.99 5.50
CA THR A 180 -10.42 19.93 4.92
C THR A 180 -9.13 20.48 4.34
N ILE A 181 -9.15 21.64 3.68
CA ILE A 181 -7.94 22.30 3.17
C ILE A 181 -7.05 22.81 4.32
N ALA A 182 -7.66 23.36 5.38
CA ALA A 182 -6.94 23.77 6.58
C ALA A 182 -6.26 22.54 7.23
N ASP A 183 -6.96 21.41 7.31
CA ASP A 183 -6.45 20.16 7.85
C ASP A 183 -5.32 19.55 6.98
N ILE A 184 -5.39 19.64 5.65
CA ILE A 184 -4.29 19.24 4.74
C ILE A 184 -3.05 20.11 4.98
N ARG A 185 -3.23 21.43 5.08
CA ARG A 185 -2.12 22.35 5.34
C ARG A 185 -1.51 22.09 6.73
N ALA A 186 -2.34 21.96 7.74
CA ALA A 186 -1.89 21.69 9.10
C ALA A 186 -1.28 20.29 9.26
N GLY A 187 -1.90 19.27 8.66
CA GLY A 187 -1.53 17.87 8.82
C GLY A 187 -0.31 17.45 7.99
N LEU A 188 -0.17 17.92 6.75
CA LEU A 188 0.88 17.47 5.84
C LEU A 188 1.91 18.54 5.49
N LEU A 189 1.51 19.81 5.33
CA LEU A 189 2.37 20.87 4.77
C LEU A 189 2.96 21.80 5.82
N ALA A 190 2.65 21.61 7.11
CA ALA A 190 3.26 22.41 8.16
C ALA A 190 4.79 22.21 8.17
N ARG A 191 5.56 23.31 8.17
CA ARG A 191 7.04 23.33 8.07
C ARG A 191 7.73 22.36 9.05
N ASN A 192 7.14 22.13 10.20
CA ASN A 192 7.65 21.27 11.27
C ASN A 192 7.05 19.85 11.26
N ALA A 193 6.18 19.48 10.31
CA ALA A 193 5.58 18.16 10.19
C ALA A 193 6.01 17.41 8.92
N TRP A 194 6.06 18.13 7.78
CA TRP A 194 6.34 17.49 6.49
C TRP A 194 7.67 16.72 6.44
N PRO A 195 8.81 17.19 7.07
CA PRO A 195 10.04 16.43 6.98
C PRO A 195 9.95 15.08 7.69
N GLY A 196 9.34 15.05 8.89
CA GLY A 196 9.13 13.80 9.62
C GLY A 196 8.18 12.84 8.89
N ILE A 197 7.09 13.36 8.33
CA ILE A 197 6.13 12.56 7.55
C ILE A 197 6.80 11.98 6.29
N THR A 198 7.57 12.78 5.57
CA THR A 198 8.29 12.34 4.36
C THR A 198 9.36 11.31 4.70
N LEU A 199 10.16 11.55 5.76
CA LEU A 199 11.19 10.62 6.21
C LEU A 199 10.59 9.27 6.61
N LEU A 200 9.52 9.27 7.41
CA LEU A 200 8.84 8.03 7.81
C LEU A 200 8.21 7.31 6.62
N SER A 201 7.70 8.05 5.63
CA SER A 201 7.16 7.46 4.39
C SER A 201 8.27 6.86 3.53
N ALA A 202 9.40 7.54 3.40
CA ALA A 202 10.57 7.03 2.65
C ALA A 202 11.18 5.80 3.35
N ALA A 203 11.29 5.82 4.68
CA ALA A 203 11.77 4.67 5.45
C ALA A 203 10.81 3.47 5.35
N ALA A 204 9.50 3.68 5.38
CA ALA A 204 8.52 2.62 5.15
C ALA A 204 8.61 2.05 3.72
N LEU A 205 8.78 2.91 2.70
CA LEU A 205 9.01 2.49 1.32
C LEU A 205 10.31 1.67 1.20
N ALA A 206 11.40 2.12 1.83
CA ALA A 206 12.65 1.36 1.87
C ALA A 206 12.48 -0.04 2.50
N GLY A 207 11.66 -0.16 3.54
CA GLY A 207 11.31 -1.46 4.13
C GLY A 207 10.51 -2.34 3.16
N HIS A 208 9.56 -1.80 2.41
CA HIS A 208 8.85 -2.56 1.37
C HIS A 208 9.78 -2.98 0.23
N ILE A 209 10.72 -2.13 -0.19
CA ILE A 209 11.75 -2.48 -1.17
C ILE A 209 12.65 -3.59 -0.60
N ALA A 210 13.09 -3.49 0.65
CA ALA A 210 13.90 -4.52 1.30
C ALA A 210 13.18 -5.87 1.33
N LEU A 211 11.89 -5.90 1.65
CA LEU A 211 11.09 -7.13 1.61
C LEU A 211 10.98 -7.69 0.18
N PHE A 212 10.89 -6.81 -0.82
CA PHE A 212 10.87 -7.23 -2.22
C PHE A 212 12.24 -7.78 -2.67
N VAL A 213 13.35 -7.22 -2.17
CA VAL A 213 14.72 -7.75 -2.38
C VAL A 213 14.84 -9.13 -1.76
N VAL A 214 14.35 -9.34 -0.52
CA VAL A 214 14.29 -10.67 0.10
C VAL A 214 13.53 -11.65 -0.80
N ALA A 215 12.38 -11.25 -1.33
CA ALA A 215 11.60 -12.07 -2.26
C ALA A 215 12.37 -12.41 -3.55
N ALA A 216 13.11 -11.45 -4.13
CA ALA A 216 13.90 -11.66 -5.34
C ALA A 216 15.04 -12.65 -5.10
N HIS A 217 15.75 -12.52 -3.98
CA HIS A 217 16.82 -13.46 -3.62
C HIS A 217 16.27 -14.86 -3.32
N ALA A 218 15.12 -14.98 -2.65
CA ALA A 218 14.48 -16.27 -2.43
C ALA A 218 14.13 -17.00 -3.75
N VAL A 219 13.77 -16.26 -4.79
CA VAL A 219 13.53 -16.80 -6.15
C VAL A 219 14.83 -17.09 -6.91
N GLY A 220 15.99 -16.84 -6.31
CA GLY A 220 17.29 -17.08 -6.94
C GLY A 220 17.74 -15.97 -7.90
N SER A 221 17.21 -14.75 -7.78
CA SER A 221 17.69 -13.60 -8.56
C SER A 221 19.11 -13.25 -8.17
N THR A 222 20.02 -13.20 -9.14
CA THR A 222 21.40 -12.75 -8.99
C THR A 222 21.63 -11.32 -9.50
N ALA A 223 20.56 -10.65 -9.93
CA ALA A 223 20.64 -9.29 -10.44
C ALA A 223 21.08 -8.32 -9.33
N PRO A 224 21.91 -7.31 -9.65
CA PRO A 224 22.36 -6.32 -8.67
C PRO A 224 21.19 -5.51 -8.14
N ILE A 225 21.27 -5.11 -6.86
CA ILE A 225 20.22 -4.33 -6.19
C ILE A 225 19.90 -3.05 -6.97
N ALA A 226 20.90 -2.41 -7.56
CA ALA A 226 20.74 -1.21 -8.38
C ALA A 226 19.79 -1.41 -9.59
N GLN A 227 19.75 -2.62 -10.16
CA GLN A 227 18.83 -2.99 -11.22
C GLN A 227 17.46 -3.38 -10.67
N LEU A 228 17.41 -4.09 -9.54
CA LEU A 228 16.16 -4.56 -8.93
C LEU A 228 15.32 -3.44 -8.35
N VAL A 229 15.93 -2.46 -7.65
CA VAL A 229 15.20 -1.39 -6.95
C VAL A 229 14.26 -0.59 -7.87
N PRO A 230 14.68 -0.13 -9.06
CA PRO A 230 13.78 0.54 -9.99
C PRO A 230 12.54 -0.30 -10.37
N LEU A 231 12.74 -1.59 -10.66
CA LEU A 231 11.67 -2.52 -11.05
C LEU A 231 10.68 -2.74 -9.90
N MET A 232 11.22 -2.84 -8.67
CA MET A 232 10.42 -3.00 -7.46
C MET A 232 9.60 -1.74 -7.15
N VAL A 233 10.19 -0.55 -7.30
CA VAL A 233 9.48 0.72 -7.09
C VAL A 233 8.29 0.85 -8.05
N LEU A 234 8.47 0.51 -9.34
CA LEU A 234 7.39 0.52 -10.33
C LEU A 234 6.31 -0.51 -10.00
N SER A 235 6.70 -1.71 -9.56
CA SER A 235 5.76 -2.77 -9.16
C SER A 235 4.95 -2.36 -7.90
N LEU A 236 5.61 -1.75 -6.90
CA LEU A 236 4.95 -1.24 -5.70
C LEU A 236 4.04 -0.04 -5.99
N LEU A 237 4.40 0.82 -6.96
CA LEU A 237 3.56 1.92 -7.41
C LEU A 237 2.22 1.41 -7.97
N ALA A 238 2.25 0.31 -8.74
CA ALA A 238 1.06 -0.33 -9.29
C ALA A 238 0.11 -0.87 -8.21
N MET A 239 0.63 -1.25 -7.04
CA MET A 239 -0.20 -1.70 -5.91
C MET A 239 -1.13 -0.60 -5.38
N GLY A 240 -0.79 0.68 -5.61
CA GLY A 240 -1.63 1.83 -5.27
C GLY A 240 -2.87 2.00 -6.16
N LEU A 241 -2.99 1.26 -7.26
CA LEU A 241 -4.16 1.31 -8.13
C LEU A 241 -5.39 0.73 -7.43
N PRO A 242 -6.56 1.39 -7.52
CA PRO A 242 -7.78 0.96 -6.82
C PRO A 242 -8.49 -0.22 -7.49
N VAL A 243 -7.78 -1.07 -8.21
CA VAL A 243 -8.27 -2.25 -8.93
C VAL A 243 -7.63 -3.55 -8.41
N ASN A 244 -6.93 -3.50 -7.28
CA ASN A 244 -6.30 -4.65 -6.66
C ASN A 244 -7.27 -5.44 -5.75
N ILE A 245 -6.97 -6.73 -5.53
CA ILE A 245 -7.64 -7.60 -4.56
C ILE A 245 -6.63 -7.89 -3.44
N GLY A 246 -6.76 -7.23 -2.28
CA GLY A 246 -5.81 -7.40 -1.18
C GLY A 246 -4.36 -7.05 -1.53
N GLY A 247 -4.14 -6.19 -2.54
CA GLY A 247 -2.81 -5.84 -3.05
C GLY A 247 -2.31 -6.70 -4.21
N TRP A 248 -3.09 -7.70 -4.64
CA TRP A 248 -2.77 -8.61 -5.75
C TRP A 248 -3.34 -8.11 -7.08
N GLY A 249 -2.71 -8.49 -8.17
CA GLY A 249 -3.09 -8.23 -9.56
C GLY A 249 -2.17 -7.22 -10.22
N PRO A 250 -2.37 -5.91 -10.08
CA PRO A 250 -1.56 -4.89 -10.78
C PRO A 250 -0.06 -4.96 -10.49
N ARG A 251 0.33 -5.27 -9.26
CA ARG A 251 1.75 -5.44 -8.87
C ARG A 251 2.40 -6.58 -9.62
N GLU A 252 1.76 -7.74 -9.67
CA GLU A 252 2.23 -8.93 -10.38
C GLU A 252 2.35 -8.66 -11.87
N GLY A 253 1.34 -8.01 -12.46
CA GLY A 253 1.34 -7.65 -13.87
C GLY A 253 2.48 -6.69 -14.21
N VAL A 254 2.67 -5.63 -13.45
CA VAL A 254 3.77 -4.67 -13.68
C VAL A 254 5.12 -5.34 -13.43
N ALA A 255 5.28 -6.17 -12.38
CA ALA A 255 6.52 -6.89 -12.13
C ALA A 255 6.90 -7.80 -13.31
N ALA A 256 5.95 -8.58 -13.86
CA ALA A 256 6.20 -9.42 -15.03
C ALA A 256 6.69 -8.59 -16.23
N VAL A 257 6.05 -7.45 -16.48
CA VAL A 257 6.39 -6.57 -17.61
C VAL A 257 7.76 -5.91 -17.41
N VAL A 258 8.02 -5.29 -16.27
CA VAL A 258 9.27 -4.52 -16.06
C VAL A 258 10.49 -5.44 -15.92
N PHE A 259 10.35 -6.62 -15.30
CA PHE A 259 11.43 -7.61 -15.25
C PHE A 259 11.71 -8.22 -16.64
N GLY A 260 10.65 -8.48 -17.42
CA GLY A 260 10.78 -8.91 -18.81
C GLY A 260 11.52 -7.89 -19.66
N ALA A 261 11.14 -6.62 -19.58
CA ALA A 261 11.79 -5.52 -20.30
C ALA A 261 13.25 -5.30 -19.86
N ALA A 262 13.57 -5.54 -18.59
CA ALA A 262 14.94 -5.46 -18.08
C ALA A 262 15.81 -6.69 -18.40
N GLY A 263 15.29 -7.67 -19.16
CA GLY A 263 16.01 -8.88 -19.53
C GLY A 263 16.12 -9.94 -18.44
N LEU A 264 15.45 -9.74 -17.29
CA LEU A 264 15.47 -10.69 -16.17
C LEU A 264 14.40 -11.79 -16.31
N GLY A 265 13.46 -11.64 -17.26
CA GLY A 265 12.38 -12.58 -17.53
C GLY A 265 11.07 -12.24 -16.79
N ALA A 266 9.95 -12.29 -17.55
CA ALA A 266 8.62 -11.99 -17.04
C ALA A 266 8.18 -12.99 -15.96
N ALA A 267 8.51 -14.27 -16.11
CA ALA A 267 8.20 -15.30 -15.13
C ALA A 267 8.91 -15.03 -13.79
N GLN A 268 10.17 -14.62 -13.81
CA GLN A 268 10.93 -14.26 -12.60
C GLN A 268 10.30 -13.05 -11.90
N GLY A 269 9.89 -12.03 -12.66
CA GLY A 269 9.19 -10.87 -12.12
C GLY A 269 7.87 -11.24 -11.43
N LEU A 270 7.07 -12.09 -12.09
CA LEU A 270 5.83 -12.60 -11.51
C LEU A 270 6.09 -13.39 -10.23
N THR A 271 7.00 -14.36 -10.27
CA THR A 271 7.32 -15.20 -9.10
C THR A 271 7.82 -14.36 -7.94
N THR A 272 8.70 -13.39 -8.19
CA THR A 272 9.20 -12.45 -7.16
C THR A 272 8.06 -11.63 -6.54
N ALA A 273 7.12 -11.13 -7.34
CA ALA A 273 5.98 -10.37 -6.83
C ALA A 273 5.03 -11.26 -6.02
N VAL A 274 4.82 -12.52 -6.42
CA VAL A 274 4.04 -13.50 -5.66
C VAL A 274 4.68 -13.78 -4.31
N VAL A 275 5.98 -14.09 -4.27
CA VAL A 275 6.73 -14.31 -3.02
C VAL A 275 6.64 -13.09 -2.11
N TYR A 276 6.85 -11.88 -2.65
CA TYR A 276 6.66 -10.64 -1.89
C TYR A 276 5.24 -10.56 -1.30
N GLY A 277 4.19 -10.91 -2.07
CA GLY A 277 2.82 -10.88 -1.59
C GLY A 277 2.57 -11.82 -0.43
N VAL A 278 3.12 -13.04 -0.50
CA VAL A 278 3.04 -14.02 0.59
C VAL A 278 3.81 -13.54 1.82
N LEU A 279 5.03 -13.03 1.65
CA LEU A 279 5.82 -12.47 2.75
C LEU A 279 5.15 -11.25 3.39
N ALA A 280 4.50 -10.39 2.60
CA ALA A 280 3.72 -9.26 3.11
C ALA A 280 2.47 -9.72 3.89
N LEU A 281 1.80 -10.79 3.45
CA LEU A 281 0.72 -11.42 4.20
C LEU A 281 1.24 -11.99 5.53
N VAL A 282 2.36 -12.73 5.51
CA VAL A 282 3.02 -13.24 6.74
C VAL A 282 3.35 -12.09 7.69
N ALA A 283 3.92 -10.99 7.18
CA ALA A 283 4.23 -9.79 7.96
C ALA A 283 2.98 -9.16 8.60
N SER A 284 1.79 -9.36 8.03
CA SER A 284 0.51 -8.84 8.55
C SER A 284 -0.15 -9.76 9.59
N LEU A 285 0.27 -11.03 9.72
CA LEU A 285 -0.34 -12.02 10.61
C LEU A 285 -0.44 -11.61 12.09
N PRO A 286 0.48 -10.82 12.68
CA PRO A 286 0.26 -10.30 14.03
C PRO A 286 -1.06 -9.54 14.18
N GLY A 287 -1.58 -8.96 13.09
CA GLY A 287 -2.90 -8.32 13.05
C GLY A 287 -4.07 -9.27 13.30
N ALA A 288 -3.96 -10.54 12.88
CA ALA A 288 -4.94 -11.57 13.21
C ALA A 288 -4.98 -11.82 14.73
N GLY A 289 -3.80 -11.89 15.38
CA GLY A 289 -3.70 -11.99 16.82
C GLY A 289 -4.39 -10.83 17.54
N VAL A 290 -4.19 -9.60 17.07
CA VAL A 290 -4.86 -8.41 17.62
C VAL A 290 -6.38 -8.50 17.49
N LEU A 291 -6.90 -9.01 16.35
CA LEU A 291 -8.34 -9.22 16.16
C LEU A 291 -8.92 -10.23 17.14
N ILE A 292 -8.23 -11.36 17.33
CA ILE A 292 -8.67 -12.43 18.24
C ILE A 292 -8.70 -11.93 19.69
N LEU A 293 -7.65 -11.23 20.12
CA LEU A 293 -7.53 -10.74 21.50
C LEU A 293 -8.55 -9.62 21.83
N ARG A 294 -8.97 -8.83 20.84
CA ARG A 294 -9.96 -7.75 21.04
C ARG A 294 -11.41 -8.19 20.83
N ALA A 295 -11.66 -9.32 20.19
CA ALA A 295 -13.01 -9.82 19.93
C ALA A 295 -13.89 -9.96 21.21
N PRO A 296 -13.39 -10.43 22.36
CA PRO A 296 -14.19 -10.51 23.59
C PRO A 296 -14.56 -9.12 24.16
N VAL A 297 -13.69 -8.13 24.00
CA VAL A 297 -13.92 -6.77 24.50
C VAL A 297 -14.99 -6.07 23.66
N LEU A 298 -14.97 -6.24 22.35
CA LEU A 298 -15.98 -5.68 21.43
C LEU A 298 -17.37 -6.27 21.71
N ARG A 299 -17.47 -7.57 21.93
CA ARG A 299 -18.75 -8.23 22.27
C ARG A 299 -19.33 -7.81 23.64
N ARG A 300 -18.48 -7.43 24.58
CA ARG A 300 -18.94 -6.89 25.88
C ARG A 300 -19.49 -5.46 25.76
N LEU A 301 -18.91 -4.65 24.87
CA LEU A 301 -19.39 -3.30 24.61
C LEU A 301 -20.71 -3.29 23.81
N GLU A 302 -20.88 -4.21 22.85
CA GLU A 302 -22.16 -4.37 22.12
C GLU A 302 -23.33 -4.85 23.02
N LYS A 303 -23.03 -5.59 24.08
CA LYS A 303 -24.06 -6.04 25.06
C LYS A 303 -24.38 -4.99 26.12
N ALA A 304 -23.59 -3.91 26.23
CA ALA A 304 -23.75 -2.84 27.21
C ALA A 304 -24.38 -1.56 26.60
N LEU A 305 -24.63 -1.55 25.29
CA LEU A 305 -25.39 -0.54 24.52
C LEU A 305 -26.76 -1.08 24.15
#